data_ac7350032615d3d9cb2873cdbbf1315a
#
_entry.id   ac7350032615d3d9cb2873cdbbf1315a
#
_cell.length_a   1.000
_cell.length_b   1.000
_cell.length_c   1.000
_cell.angle_alpha   90.00
_cell.angle_beta   90.00
_cell.angle_gamma   90.00
#
_symmetry.space_group_name_H-M   'P 1'
#
loop_
_entity.id
_entity.type
_entity.pdbx_description
1 polymer ?
#
loop_
_entity_poly.entity_id
_entity_poly.type
_entity_poly.pdbx_seq_one_letter_code
_entity_poly.pdbx_strand_id
1 'polypeptide(L)'
;MNKNIFMLIILVFCFFSCNLIKKNTIEESCVSNPVNSKELIEKVNSENISPEWISLNAKIEIDQKDNNTQVSAQIRVKKDSVIWISVKAPLGIEIFRTMITPDSIYYMSRMNKTYLIKPISHLKEVIKTDISYDQLQDILFASPQITKKKLEFSSTPFYYLKSENNNYIINMFYRVIQMELKESENKNSTINFNNYKTFTEVDNHFFPSQLLIEVQADEVFDAEINYTKIEFNKKSNISFNIPKSYVEIN
;
A
#
# COMPACT_ATOMS: atom_id res chain seq x y z
N MET A 1 3.44 61.74 52.90
CA MET A 1 3.31 60.29 52.54
C MET A 1 4.63 59.91 51.90
N ASN A 2 5.45 59.14 52.64
CA ASN A 2 6.89 59.02 52.41
C ASN A 2 7.23 58.26 51.08
N LYS A 3 8.02 58.97 50.26
CA LYS A 3 8.58 58.40 48.99
C LYS A 3 9.29 57.03 49.17
N ASN A 4 9.82 56.80 50.38
CA ASN A 4 10.55 55.59 50.76
C ASN A 4 9.64 54.37 50.97
N ILE A 5 8.34 54.54 51.29
CA ILE A 5 7.40 53.46 51.48
C ILE A 5 6.92 52.92 50.10
N PHE A 6 6.81 53.87 49.15
CA PHE A 6 6.43 53.48 47.79
C PHE A 6 7.53 52.70 47.09
N MET A 7 8.80 53.04 47.36
CA MET A 7 9.94 52.28 46.78
C MET A 7 10.11 50.89 47.41
N LEU A 8 9.74 50.73 48.69
CA LEU A 8 9.79 49.43 49.36
C LEU A 8 8.71 48.47 48.87
N ILE A 9 7.53 49.00 48.53
CA ILE A 9 6.43 48.17 47.96
C ILE A 9 6.77 47.65 46.54
N ILE A 10 7.48 48.44 45.75
CA ILE A 10 7.92 48.01 44.40
C ILE A 10 8.98 46.90 44.48
N LEU A 11 9.87 46.98 45.55
CA LEU A 11 10.91 45.94 45.67
C LEU A 11 10.37 44.57 46.13
N VAL A 12 9.24 44.54 46.86
CA VAL A 12 8.60 43.30 47.33
C VAL A 12 7.82 42.61 46.20
N PHE A 13 7.35 43.38 45.22
CA PHE A 13 6.62 42.79 44.05
C PHE A 13 7.52 42.12 43.04
N CYS A 14 8.85 42.40 43.03
CA CYS A 14 9.79 41.77 42.13
C CYS A 14 10.21 40.34 42.53
N PHE A 15 9.89 39.88 43.74
CA PHE A 15 10.29 38.55 44.20
C PHE A 15 9.23 37.45 44.01
N PHE A 16 8.00 37.77 43.54
CA PHE A 16 6.96 36.80 43.30
C PHE A 16 6.78 36.41 41.83
N SER A 17 7.67 36.82 40.92
CA SER A 17 7.71 36.39 39.54
C SER A 17 8.58 35.16 39.32
N CYS A 18 8.55 34.17 40.22
CA CYS A 18 8.96 32.83 39.86
C CYS A 18 7.82 32.14 39.12
N ASN A 19 7.63 32.48 37.88
CA ASN A 19 6.90 31.62 36.93
C ASN A 19 7.66 30.31 36.88
N LEU A 20 7.07 29.29 37.49
CA LEU A 20 7.35 27.90 37.20
C LEU A 20 7.10 27.69 35.70
N ILE A 21 8.11 27.92 34.88
CA ILE A 21 8.19 27.36 33.56
C ILE A 21 8.17 25.83 33.78
N LYS A 22 6.99 25.21 33.71
CA LYS A 22 6.90 23.78 33.44
C LYS A 22 7.70 23.58 32.16
N LYS A 23 8.93 23.15 32.32
CA LYS A 23 9.63 22.46 31.25
C LYS A 23 8.73 21.29 30.88
N ASN A 24 7.90 21.45 29.85
CA ASN A 24 7.44 20.34 29.07
C ASN A 24 8.73 19.77 28.49
N THR A 25 9.34 18.85 29.19
CA THR A 25 10.18 17.85 28.59
C THR A 25 9.25 17.13 27.62
N ILE A 26 9.25 17.57 26.35
CA ILE A 26 8.99 16.66 25.25
C ILE A 26 10.04 15.61 25.51
N GLU A 27 9.63 14.47 26.06
CA GLU A 27 10.39 13.25 25.89
C GLU A 27 10.49 13.11 24.37
N GLU A 28 11.61 13.60 23.81
CA GLU A 28 12.11 13.05 22.57
C GLU A 28 12.25 11.56 22.89
N SER A 29 11.20 10.81 22.58
CA SER A 29 11.34 9.38 22.44
C SER A 29 12.44 9.24 21.39
N CYS A 30 13.64 8.94 21.86
CA CYS A 30 14.72 8.51 20.99
C CYS A 30 14.18 7.26 20.30
N VAL A 31 13.60 7.46 19.13
CA VAL A 31 13.19 6.35 18.27
C VAL A 31 14.50 5.69 17.88
N SER A 32 14.92 4.71 18.68
CA SER A 32 16.13 3.96 18.41
C SER A 32 15.96 3.28 17.07
N ASN A 33 16.96 3.40 16.21
CA ASN A 33 16.98 2.65 14.97
C ASN A 33 16.88 1.16 15.29
N PRO A 34 16.12 0.37 14.52
CA PRO A 34 16.02 -1.05 14.73
C PRO A 34 17.39 -1.71 14.59
N VAL A 35 17.72 -2.60 15.52
CA VAL A 35 19.02 -3.29 15.56
C VAL A 35 18.92 -4.73 15.04
N ASN A 36 17.71 -5.21 14.78
CA ASN A 36 17.46 -6.55 14.26
C ASN A 36 16.17 -6.62 13.43
N SER A 37 15.99 -7.74 12.73
CA SER A 37 14.81 -7.95 11.86
C SER A 37 13.49 -7.90 12.61
N LYS A 38 13.42 -8.37 13.85
CA LYS A 38 12.18 -8.38 14.64
C LYS A 38 11.69 -6.96 14.92
N GLU A 39 12.57 -6.11 15.43
CA GLU A 39 12.24 -4.70 15.71
C GLU A 39 11.86 -3.93 14.43
N LEU A 40 12.56 -4.19 13.33
CA LEU A 40 12.22 -3.57 12.05
C LEU A 40 10.83 -4.03 11.58
N ILE A 41 10.51 -5.31 11.66
CA ILE A 41 9.20 -5.86 11.29
C ILE A 41 8.09 -5.23 12.14
N GLU A 42 8.28 -5.12 13.44
CA GLU A 42 7.31 -4.48 14.34
C GLU A 42 7.06 -3.02 13.94
N LYS A 43 8.12 -2.26 13.64
CA LYS A 43 8.01 -0.88 13.18
C LYS A 43 7.31 -0.77 11.81
N VAL A 44 7.68 -1.60 10.84
CA VAL A 44 7.03 -1.62 9.52
C VAL A 44 5.53 -1.93 9.67
N ASN A 45 5.20 -2.97 10.41
CA ASN A 45 3.80 -3.36 10.58
C ASN A 45 2.97 -2.34 11.37
N SER A 46 3.58 -1.59 12.31
CA SER A 46 2.89 -0.51 13.03
C SER A 46 2.60 0.71 12.15
N GLU A 47 3.40 0.90 11.08
CA GLU A 47 3.21 1.99 10.14
C GLU A 47 2.26 1.62 8.98
N ASN A 48 1.85 0.37 8.85
CA ASN A 48 0.95 -0.08 7.82
C ASN A 48 -0.45 0.51 8.00
N ILE A 49 -1.05 0.97 6.91
CA ILE A 49 -2.44 1.42 6.91
C ILE A 49 -3.38 0.24 6.67
N SER A 50 -4.56 0.31 7.25
CA SER A 50 -5.58 -0.74 7.10
C SER A 50 -6.98 -0.13 6.99
N PRO A 51 -7.25 0.65 5.92
CA PRO A 51 -8.54 1.28 5.72
C PRO A 51 -9.65 0.24 5.50
N GLU A 52 -10.87 0.52 5.96
CA GLU A 52 -12.02 -0.35 5.65
C GLU A 52 -12.33 -0.38 4.16
N TRP A 53 -12.14 0.76 3.49
CA TRP A 53 -12.34 0.91 2.06
C TRP A 53 -11.20 1.68 1.42
N ILE A 54 -10.78 1.25 0.22
CA ILE A 54 -9.95 2.05 -0.68
C ILE A 54 -10.56 2.04 -2.08
N SER A 55 -10.56 3.20 -2.74
CA SER A 55 -10.94 3.35 -4.14
C SER A 55 -9.83 4.06 -4.88
N LEU A 56 -9.32 3.41 -5.93
CA LEU A 56 -8.23 3.89 -6.74
C LEU A 56 -8.68 4.01 -8.19
N ASN A 57 -8.38 5.14 -8.83
CA ASN A 57 -8.40 5.24 -10.29
C ASN A 57 -6.96 5.29 -10.77
N ALA A 58 -6.61 4.51 -11.77
CA ALA A 58 -5.26 4.40 -12.27
C ALA A 58 -5.19 4.54 -13.79
N LYS A 59 -4.08 5.09 -14.27
CA LYS A 59 -3.58 4.90 -15.63
C LYS A 59 -2.49 3.84 -15.54
N ILE A 60 -2.55 2.86 -16.42
CA ILE A 60 -1.63 1.72 -16.45
C ILE A 60 -1.00 1.66 -17.82
N GLU A 61 0.31 1.64 -17.86
CA GLU A 61 1.12 1.37 -19.04
C GLU A 61 1.78 0.01 -18.85
N ILE A 62 1.60 -0.88 -19.82
CA ILE A 62 2.15 -2.24 -19.80
C ILE A 62 3.08 -2.36 -20.99
N ASP A 63 4.35 -2.61 -20.70
CA ASP A 63 5.37 -2.90 -21.70
C ASP A 63 5.67 -4.40 -21.71
N GLN A 64 5.37 -5.05 -22.82
CA GLN A 64 5.60 -6.47 -23.03
C GLN A 64 6.29 -6.69 -24.38
N LYS A 65 7.61 -6.87 -24.37
CA LYS A 65 8.44 -6.99 -25.57
C LYS A 65 8.19 -5.83 -26.54
N ASP A 66 7.56 -6.10 -27.69
CA ASP A 66 7.31 -5.13 -28.76
C ASP A 66 5.90 -4.50 -28.68
N ASN A 67 5.19 -4.70 -27.57
CA ASN A 67 3.81 -4.23 -27.42
C ASN A 67 3.66 -3.37 -26.17
N ASN A 68 3.42 -2.08 -26.36
CA ASN A 68 3.05 -1.15 -25.28
C ASN A 68 1.54 -0.94 -25.30
N THR A 69 0.91 -1.22 -24.17
CA THR A 69 -0.54 -1.11 -24.00
C THR A 69 -0.87 -0.13 -22.89
N GLN A 70 -1.72 0.85 -23.21
CA GLN A 70 -2.24 1.80 -22.22
C GLN A 70 -3.70 1.50 -21.90
N VAL A 71 -4.02 1.40 -20.61
CA VAL A 71 -5.38 1.21 -20.13
C VAL A 71 -5.64 2.09 -18.90
N SER A 72 -6.90 2.21 -18.52
CA SER A 72 -7.25 2.78 -17.23
C SER A 72 -7.96 1.74 -16.37
N ALA A 73 -7.74 1.81 -15.05
CA ALA A 73 -8.39 0.92 -14.11
C ALA A 73 -9.14 1.69 -13.02
N GLN A 74 -10.25 1.13 -12.59
CA GLN A 74 -10.92 1.47 -11.34
C GLN A 74 -10.79 0.26 -10.41
N ILE A 75 -10.19 0.48 -9.24
CA ILE A 75 -9.97 -0.55 -8.23
C ILE A 75 -10.75 -0.14 -6.99
N ARG A 76 -11.49 -1.06 -6.40
CA ARG A 76 -12.23 -0.88 -5.16
C ARG A 76 -11.98 -2.06 -4.26
N VAL A 77 -11.51 -1.79 -3.07
CA VAL A 77 -11.25 -2.83 -2.07
C VAL A 77 -12.08 -2.53 -0.84
N LYS A 78 -12.84 -3.53 -0.40
CA LYS A 78 -13.34 -3.59 0.96
C LYS A 78 -12.49 -4.59 1.71
N LYS A 79 -11.86 -4.13 2.78
CA LYS A 79 -10.93 -4.93 3.57
C LYS A 79 -11.52 -6.30 3.89
N ASP A 80 -10.70 -7.34 3.74
CA ASP A 80 -10.99 -8.74 4.06
C ASP A 80 -12.30 -9.30 3.45
N SER A 81 -12.80 -8.64 2.40
CA SER A 81 -14.10 -8.98 1.81
C SER A 81 -14.05 -9.08 0.29
N VAL A 82 -13.59 -8.05 -0.40
CA VAL A 82 -13.62 -8.05 -1.86
C VAL A 82 -12.62 -7.05 -2.47
N ILE A 83 -11.96 -7.47 -3.52
CA ILE A 83 -11.18 -6.67 -4.46
C ILE A 83 -11.95 -6.66 -5.77
N TRP A 84 -12.33 -5.48 -6.25
CA TRP A 84 -13.06 -5.30 -7.49
C TRP A 84 -12.26 -4.40 -8.43
N ILE A 85 -12.07 -4.85 -9.67
CA ILE A 85 -11.25 -4.16 -10.67
C ILE A 85 -12.03 -4.10 -11.97
N SER A 86 -12.12 -2.91 -12.57
CA SER A 86 -12.65 -2.69 -13.91
C SER A 86 -11.57 -2.04 -14.75
N VAL A 87 -11.18 -2.69 -15.84
CA VAL A 87 -10.17 -2.19 -16.78
C VAL A 87 -10.83 -1.72 -18.05
N LYS A 88 -10.43 -0.53 -18.50
CA LYS A 88 -10.99 0.17 -19.66
C LYS A 88 -9.90 0.50 -20.67
N ALA A 89 -10.19 0.29 -21.93
CA ALA A 89 -9.40 0.81 -23.05
C ALA A 89 -9.42 2.36 -23.09
N PRO A 90 -8.57 3.00 -23.87
CA PRO A 90 -8.75 4.39 -24.26
C PRO A 90 -10.20 4.64 -24.71
N LEU A 91 -10.73 5.85 -24.46
CA LEU A 91 -12.13 6.24 -24.66
C LEU A 91 -13.12 5.64 -23.66
N GLY A 92 -12.65 4.92 -22.61
CA GLY A 92 -13.49 4.49 -21.49
C GLY A 92 -14.29 3.20 -21.71
N ILE A 93 -14.04 2.47 -22.79
CA ILE A 93 -14.70 1.19 -23.08
C ILE A 93 -14.16 0.11 -22.12
N GLU A 94 -15.04 -0.51 -21.32
CA GLU A 94 -14.65 -1.59 -20.41
C GLU A 94 -14.22 -2.82 -21.19
N ILE A 95 -12.97 -3.26 -20.96
CA ILE A 95 -12.38 -4.45 -21.59
C ILE A 95 -12.75 -5.68 -20.78
N PHE A 96 -12.46 -5.63 -19.47
CA PHE A 96 -12.79 -6.70 -18.54
C PHE A 96 -13.09 -6.17 -17.14
N ARG A 97 -13.70 -7.01 -16.37
CA ARG A 97 -13.98 -6.80 -14.94
C ARG A 97 -13.61 -8.03 -14.15
N THR A 98 -12.99 -7.83 -13.02
CA THR A 98 -12.63 -8.89 -12.09
C THR A 98 -13.18 -8.54 -10.70
N MET A 99 -13.64 -9.54 -9.99
CA MET A 99 -13.97 -9.46 -8.57
C MET A 99 -13.34 -10.65 -7.87
N ILE A 100 -12.55 -10.39 -6.84
CA ILE A 100 -11.82 -11.39 -6.08
C ILE A 100 -12.29 -11.30 -4.62
N THR A 101 -12.72 -12.42 -4.09
CA THR A 101 -13.09 -12.59 -2.68
C THR A 101 -12.12 -13.57 -2.01
N PRO A 102 -12.11 -13.71 -0.68
CA PRO A 102 -11.30 -14.73 -0.02
C PRO A 102 -11.53 -16.16 -0.53
N ASP A 103 -12.70 -16.43 -1.11
CA ASP A 103 -13.08 -17.78 -1.55
C ASP A 103 -13.05 -17.98 -3.06
N SER A 104 -13.24 -16.92 -3.85
CA SER A 104 -13.54 -17.05 -5.29
C SER A 104 -13.03 -15.89 -6.12
N ILE A 105 -12.77 -16.20 -7.38
CA ILE A 105 -12.41 -15.25 -8.44
C ILE A 105 -13.52 -15.23 -9.47
N TYR A 106 -13.96 -14.04 -9.80
CA TYR A 106 -14.94 -13.76 -10.87
C TYR A 106 -14.24 -12.91 -11.92
N TYR A 107 -14.23 -13.36 -13.13
CA TYR A 107 -13.69 -12.61 -14.28
C TYR A 107 -14.71 -12.53 -15.39
N MET A 108 -14.79 -11.42 -16.08
CA MET A 108 -15.68 -11.20 -17.20
C MET A 108 -15.01 -10.35 -18.28
N SER A 109 -14.87 -10.90 -19.48
CA SER A 109 -14.41 -10.19 -20.66
C SER A 109 -15.59 -9.56 -21.43
N ARG A 110 -15.57 -8.23 -21.55
CA ARG A 110 -16.57 -7.51 -22.35
C ARG A 110 -16.32 -7.67 -23.85
N MET A 111 -15.06 -7.80 -24.23
CA MET A 111 -14.68 -7.95 -25.65
C MET A 111 -15.12 -9.31 -26.19
N ASN A 112 -14.83 -10.37 -25.45
CA ASN A 112 -15.11 -11.74 -25.86
C ASN A 112 -16.51 -12.23 -25.46
N LYS A 113 -17.23 -11.46 -24.64
CA LYS A 113 -18.52 -11.85 -24.04
C LYS A 113 -18.44 -13.18 -23.30
N THR A 114 -17.34 -13.36 -22.54
CA THR A 114 -17.07 -14.57 -21.75
C THR A 114 -16.92 -14.23 -20.28
N TYR A 115 -17.09 -15.21 -19.43
CA TYR A 115 -16.82 -15.12 -18.01
C TYR A 115 -16.23 -16.42 -17.47
N LEU A 116 -15.57 -16.34 -16.32
CA LEU A 116 -15.19 -17.50 -15.52
C LEU A 116 -15.44 -17.23 -14.03
N ILE A 117 -15.68 -18.29 -13.31
CA ILE A 117 -15.76 -18.30 -11.84
C ILE A 117 -14.89 -19.45 -11.36
N LYS A 118 -13.86 -19.14 -10.56
CA LYS A 118 -12.91 -20.11 -10.05
C LYS A 118 -12.75 -19.97 -8.54
N PRO A 119 -12.43 -21.04 -7.82
CA PRO A 119 -11.97 -20.95 -6.45
C PRO A 119 -10.72 -20.07 -6.33
N ILE A 120 -10.52 -19.44 -5.18
CA ILE A 120 -9.35 -18.57 -4.92
C ILE A 120 -8.01 -19.28 -5.10
N SER A 121 -7.97 -20.60 -4.96
CA SER A 121 -6.77 -21.42 -5.21
C SER A 121 -6.21 -21.29 -6.63
N HIS A 122 -7.01 -20.79 -7.59
CA HIS A 122 -6.59 -20.52 -8.97
C HIS A 122 -6.06 -19.07 -9.17
N LEU A 123 -5.88 -18.30 -8.08
CA LEU A 123 -5.44 -16.90 -8.19
C LEU A 123 -4.10 -16.79 -8.94
N LYS A 124 -3.17 -17.69 -8.66
CA LYS A 124 -1.87 -17.79 -9.35
C LYS A 124 -2.02 -17.93 -10.87
N GLU A 125 -2.98 -18.74 -11.33
CA GLU A 125 -3.21 -18.94 -12.76
C GLU A 125 -3.72 -17.67 -13.45
N VAL A 126 -4.51 -16.86 -12.73
CA VAL A 126 -5.10 -15.62 -13.24
C VAL A 126 -4.11 -14.47 -13.23
N ILE A 127 -3.34 -14.32 -12.13
CA ILE A 127 -2.40 -13.20 -11.93
C ILE A 127 -1.00 -13.52 -12.45
N LYS A 128 -0.70 -14.81 -12.73
CA LYS A 128 0.63 -15.30 -13.17
C LYS A 128 1.75 -15.12 -12.16
N THR A 129 1.40 -14.94 -10.90
CA THR A 129 2.33 -14.76 -9.77
C THR A 129 1.80 -15.54 -8.57
N ASP A 130 2.69 -16.18 -7.83
CA ASP A 130 2.31 -16.92 -6.62
C ASP A 130 2.02 -15.96 -5.47
N ILE A 131 0.78 -15.50 -5.39
CA ILE A 131 0.30 -14.52 -4.45
C ILE A 131 -1.04 -14.96 -3.83
N SER A 132 -1.19 -14.77 -2.53
CA SER A 132 -2.46 -14.98 -1.84
C SER A 132 -3.40 -13.78 -1.98
N TYR A 133 -4.69 -13.96 -1.61
CA TYR A 133 -5.65 -12.87 -1.51
C TYR A 133 -5.15 -11.76 -0.57
N ASP A 134 -4.65 -12.14 0.61
CA ASP A 134 -4.17 -11.19 1.61
C ASP A 134 -2.97 -10.38 1.09
N GLN A 135 -2.01 -11.05 0.45
CA GLN A 135 -0.86 -10.36 -0.15
C GLN A 135 -1.27 -9.40 -1.28
N LEU A 136 -2.26 -9.78 -2.11
CA LEU A 136 -2.79 -8.90 -3.13
C LEU A 136 -3.46 -7.66 -2.50
N GLN A 137 -4.25 -7.86 -1.44
CA GLN A 137 -4.86 -6.78 -0.68
C GLN A 137 -3.80 -5.86 -0.07
N ASP A 138 -2.77 -6.42 0.56
CA ASP A 138 -1.67 -5.69 1.18
C ASP A 138 -0.90 -4.82 0.17
N ILE A 139 -0.67 -5.34 -1.05
CA ILE A 139 -0.06 -4.58 -2.14
C ILE A 139 -0.96 -3.40 -2.56
N LEU A 140 -2.27 -3.63 -2.68
CA LEU A 140 -3.23 -2.57 -3.01
C LEU A 140 -3.38 -1.53 -1.90
N PHE A 141 -3.14 -1.91 -0.66
CA PHE A 141 -3.05 -1.00 0.49
C PHE A 141 -1.66 -0.37 0.64
N ALA A 142 -0.69 -0.76 -0.19
CA ALA A 142 0.72 -0.39 -0.07
C ALA A 142 1.26 -0.62 1.36
N SER A 143 0.78 -1.68 2.01
CA SER A 143 1.03 -2.01 3.40
C SER A 143 1.29 -3.50 3.57
N PRO A 144 2.33 -4.06 2.90
CA PRO A 144 2.62 -5.47 2.98
C PRO A 144 2.93 -5.90 4.42
N GLN A 145 2.17 -6.90 4.90
CA GLN A 145 2.38 -7.48 6.22
C GLN A 145 3.58 -8.44 6.19
N ILE A 146 4.60 -8.12 6.98
CA ILE A 146 5.78 -8.95 7.08
C ILE A 146 5.62 -9.90 8.28
N THR A 147 5.31 -11.17 7.98
CA THR A 147 5.01 -12.18 9.02
C THR A 147 6.18 -13.11 9.33
N LYS A 148 7.18 -13.18 8.47
CA LYS A 148 8.33 -14.09 8.66
C LYS A 148 9.27 -13.57 9.75
N LYS A 149 9.47 -14.36 10.80
CA LYS A 149 10.32 -13.99 11.95
C LYS A 149 11.83 -14.18 11.72
N LYS A 150 12.24 -14.95 10.70
CA LYS A 150 13.65 -15.21 10.37
C LYS A 150 13.95 -14.60 9.01
N LEU A 151 14.30 -13.31 9.01
CA LEU A 151 14.77 -12.59 7.85
C LEU A 151 16.18 -12.07 8.15
N GLU A 152 17.07 -12.18 7.18
CA GLU A 152 18.35 -11.48 7.22
C GLU A 152 18.09 -9.97 7.23
N PHE A 153 18.81 -9.26 8.08
CA PHE A 153 18.65 -7.83 8.30
C PHE A 153 19.94 -7.11 7.95
N SER A 154 19.82 -6.00 7.24
CA SER A 154 20.86 -4.99 7.09
C SER A 154 20.27 -3.59 7.03
N SER A 155 21.08 -2.56 7.31
CA SER A 155 20.57 -1.20 7.58
C SER A 155 21.30 -0.08 6.85
N THR A 156 22.00 -0.36 5.74
CA THR A 156 22.75 0.68 5.03
C THR A 156 22.64 0.53 3.52
N PRO A 157 22.24 1.56 2.75
CA PRO A 157 21.70 2.88 3.16
C PRO A 157 20.21 2.85 3.54
N PHE A 158 19.50 1.77 3.24
CA PHE A 158 18.10 1.49 3.62
C PHE A 158 18.07 0.31 4.59
N TYR A 159 16.89 0.01 5.13
CA TYR A 159 16.69 -1.25 5.81
C TYR A 159 16.32 -2.34 4.80
N TYR A 160 16.93 -3.50 4.96
CA TYR A 160 16.70 -4.65 4.10
C TYR A 160 16.26 -5.83 4.96
N LEU A 161 15.20 -6.49 4.50
CA LEU A 161 14.78 -7.77 5.04
C LEU A 161 14.78 -8.78 3.89
N LYS A 162 15.52 -9.86 4.06
CA LYS A 162 15.73 -10.85 3.00
C LYS A 162 15.41 -12.25 3.50
N SER A 163 14.70 -13.00 2.68
CA SER A 163 14.48 -14.44 2.83
C SER A 163 14.68 -15.15 1.49
N GLU A 164 14.54 -16.46 1.49
CA GLU A 164 14.60 -17.26 0.27
C GLU A 164 13.61 -16.77 -0.80
N ASN A 165 12.37 -16.47 -0.40
CA ASN A 165 11.28 -16.18 -1.33
C ASN A 165 10.83 -14.71 -1.36
N ASN A 166 11.17 -13.91 -0.35
CA ASN A 166 10.71 -12.53 -0.27
C ASN A 166 11.85 -11.61 0.17
N ASN A 167 12.03 -10.52 -0.52
CA ASN A 167 12.93 -9.46 -0.13
C ASN A 167 12.16 -8.15 -0.01
N TYR A 168 12.55 -7.32 0.95
CA TYR A 168 11.94 -6.02 1.17
C TYR A 168 13.02 -4.97 1.33
N ILE A 169 12.82 -3.81 0.69
CA ILE A 169 13.59 -2.59 0.94
C ILE A 169 12.66 -1.63 1.66
N ILE A 170 13.12 -1.12 2.80
CA ILE A 170 12.33 -0.28 3.69
C ILE A 170 13.08 1.04 3.88
N ASN A 171 12.37 2.16 3.78
CA ASN A 171 12.96 3.48 3.97
C ASN A 171 13.07 3.86 5.46
N MET A 172 13.64 5.03 5.74
CA MET A 172 13.82 5.56 7.10
C MET A 172 12.50 5.84 7.86
N PHE A 173 11.37 5.87 7.16
CA PHE A 173 10.03 6.03 7.73
C PHE A 173 9.32 4.68 7.92
N TYR A 174 10.08 3.58 7.89
CA TYR A 174 9.59 2.20 8.02
C TYR A 174 8.53 1.80 7.00
N ARG A 175 8.55 2.42 5.79
CA ARG A 175 7.70 2.04 4.66
C ARG A 175 8.43 1.11 3.73
N VAL A 176 7.78 0.05 3.33
CA VAL A 176 8.27 -0.81 2.24
C VAL A 176 8.22 -0.01 0.95
N ILE A 177 9.38 0.24 0.35
CA ILE A 177 9.49 0.95 -0.94
C ILE A 177 9.74 0.00 -2.10
N GLN A 178 10.16 -1.23 -1.80
CA GLN A 178 10.28 -2.30 -2.78
C GLN A 178 9.97 -3.64 -2.11
N MET A 179 9.28 -4.49 -2.84
CA MET A 179 8.97 -5.86 -2.47
C MET A 179 9.30 -6.77 -3.65
N GLU A 180 10.10 -7.81 -3.42
CA GLU A 180 10.40 -8.84 -4.40
C GLU A 180 9.81 -10.17 -3.93
N LEU A 181 9.03 -10.80 -4.80
CA LEU A 181 8.43 -12.11 -4.61
C LEU A 181 9.14 -13.10 -5.54
N LYS A 182 9.80 -14.10 -4.98
CA LYS A 182 10.51 -15.14 -5.73
C LYS A 182 9.71 -16.44 -5.70
N GLU A 183 9.41 -16.95 -6.86
CA GLU A 183 8.83 -18.28 -7.02
C GLU A 183 9.92 -19.33 -7.27
N SER A 184 10.93 -18.97 -8.06
CA SER A 184 12.11 -19.79 -8.37
C SER A 184 13.29 -18.88 -8.77
N GLU A 185 14.45 -19.46 -9.10
CA GLU A 185 15.62 -18.69 -9.54
C GLU A 185 15.34 -17.78 -10.75
N ASN A 186 14.46 -18.22 -11.67
CA ASN A 186 14.14 -17.53 -12.92
C ASN A 186 12.74 -16.92 -12.94
N LYS A 187 11.99 -16.97 -11.83
CA LYS A 187 10.64 -16.43 -11.73
C LYS A 187 10.52 -15.56 -10.49
N ASN A 188 10.42 -14.27 -10.71
CA ASN A 188 10.20 -13.30 -9.65
C ASN A 188 9.30 -12.16 -10.12
N SER A 189 8.75 -11.46 -9.17
CA SER A 189 8.01 -10.21 -9.38
C SER A 189 8.53 -9.16 -8.42
N THR A 190 8.90 -8.01 -8.94
CA THR A 190 9.35 -6.85 -8.16
C THR A 190 8.29 -5.76 -8.21
N ILE A 191 7.90 -5.25 -7.06
CA ILE A 191 6.93 -4.16 -6.90
C ILE A 191 7.63 -3.01 -6.20
N ASN A 192 7.71 -1.87 -6.88
CA ASN A 192 8.26 -0.62 -6.34
C ASN A 192 7.10 0.33 -6.01
N PHE A 193 7.10 0.88 -4.81
CA PHE A 193 6.12 1.85 -4.32
C PHE A 193 6.77 3.24 -4.33
N ASN A 194 6.27 4.13 -5.19
CA ASN A 194 6.89 5.41 -5.47
C ASN A 194 5.95 6.60 -5.25
N ASN A 195 6.52 7.80 -5.18
CA ASN A 195 5.78 9.07 -5.17
C ASN A 195 4.78 9.13 -4.01
N TYR A 196 5.25 8.89 -2.79
CA TYR A 196 4.44 8.89 -1.57
C TYR A 196 3.86 10.26 -1.27
N LYS A 197 2.58 10.28 -0.87
CA LYS A 197 1.83 11.45 -0.41
C LYS A 197 1.15 11.13 0.92
N THR A 198 0.89 12.15 1.73
CA THR A 198 0.14 12.02 2.99
C THR A 198 -1.36 12.17 2.74
N PHE A 199 -2.16 11.42 3.50
CA PHE A 199 -3.62 11.45 3.44
C PHE A 199 -4.19 11.54 4.85
N THR A 200 -5.03 12.54 5.10
CA THR A 200 -5.67 12.78 6.41
C THR A 200 -6.66 11.69 6.78
N GLU A 201 -7.29 11.08 5.79
CA GLU A 201 -8.29 10.00 5.95
C GLU A 201 -7.70 8.69 6.52
N VAL A 202 -6.39 8.60 6.57
CA VAL A 202 -5.63 7.49 7.15
C VAL A 202 -4.57 8.01 8.12
N ASP A 203 -4.97 8.89 9.04
CA ASP A 203 -4.17 9.43 10.13
C ASP A 203 -2.83 10.06 9.69
N ASN A 204 -2.85 10.76 8.55
CA ASN A 204 -1.67 11.35 7.89
C ASN A 204 -0.58 10.34 7.49
N HIS A 205 -0.95 9.08 7.35
CA HIS A 205 -0.02 8.09 6.82
C HIS A 205 0.29 8.34 5.33
N PHE A 206 1.44 7.85 4.91
CA PHE A 206 1.90 7.94 3.53
C PHE A 206 1.29 6.83 2.67
N PHE A 207 0.92 7.18 1.44
CA PHE A 207 0.49 6.23 0.43
C PHE A 207 1.15 6.55 -0.92
N PRO A 208 1.63 5.57 -1.69
CA PRO A 208 2.27 5.82 -2.98
C PRO A 208 1.24 6.24 -4.02
N SER A 209 1.63 7.14 -4.91
CA SER A 209 0.81 7.50 -6.08
C SER A 209 1.24 6.78 -7.35
N GLN A 210 2.31 5.97 -7.30
CA GLN A 210 2.82 5.19 -8.41
C GLN A 210 3.31 3.82 -7.92
N LEU A 211 2.98 2.76 -8.68
CA LEU A 211 3.60 1.45 -8.56
C LEU A 211 4.30 1.11 -9.87
N LEU A 212 5.51 0.56 -9.76
CA LEU A 212 6.20 -0.08 -10.88
C LEU A 212 6.26 -1.58 -10.56
N ILE A 213 5.77 -2.40 -11.48
CA ILE A 213 5.73 -3.85 -11.34
C ILE A 213 6.55 -4.44 -12.48
N GLU A 214 7.57 -5.21 -12.15
CA GLU A 214 8.41 -5.94 -13.07
C GLU A 214 8.17 -7.43 -12.86
N VAL A 215 7.80 -8.14 -13.90
CA VAL A 215 7.56 -9.59 -13.83
C VAL A 215 8.54 -10.32 -14.73
N GLN A 216 9.32 -11.20 -14.10
CA GLN A 216 10.24 -12.13 -14.72
C GLN A 216 9.68 -13.55 -14.52
N ALA A 217 8.99 -14.05 -15.54
CA ALA A 217 8.35 -15.37 -15.51
C ALA A 217 8.32 -15.97 -16.94
N ASP A 218 7.39 -16.89 -17.20
CA ASP A 218 7.17 -17.42 -18.57
C ASP A 218 6.74 -16.28 -19.52
N GLU A 219 6.06 -15.26 -18.99
CA GLU A 219 5.80 -13.99 -19.66
C GLU A 219 6.57 -12.91 -18.90
N VAL A 220 7.34 -12.10 -19.64
CA VAL A 220 8.10 -10.96 -19.10
C VAL A 220 7.37 -9.69 -19.46
N PHE A 221 7.03 -8.88 -18.47
CA PHE A 221 6.43 -7.57 -18.70
C PHE A 221 6.73 -6.61 -17.56
N ASP A 222 6.69 -5.33 -17.88
CA ASP A 222 6.75 -4.22 -16.93
C ASP A 222 5.41 -3.49 -16.95
N ALA A 223 4.94 -3.08 -15.78
CA ALA A 223 3.73 -2.28 -15.67
C ALA A 223 3.97 -1.05 -14.79
N GLU A 224 3.67 0.12 -15.33
CA GLU A 224 3.63 1.36 -14.59
C GLU A 224 2.18 1.73 -14.27
N ILE A 225 1.86 1.84 -12.98
CA ILE A 225 0.52 2.16 -12.47
C ILE A 225 0.58 3.52 -11.81
N ASN A 226 -0.04 4.51 -12.42
CA ASN A 226 -0.14 5.88 -11.90
C ASN A 226 -1.55 6.12 -11.35
N TYR A 227 -1.68 6.27 -10.03
CA TYR A 227 -2.97 6.58 -9.40
C TYR A 227 -3.33 8.05 -9.65
N THR A 228 -4.44 8.23 -10.34
CA THR A 228 -5.00 9.57 -10.65
C THR A 228 -5.99 10.05 -9.59
N LYS A 229 -6.56 9.11 -8.83
CA LYS A 229 -7.45 9.38 -7.69
C LYS A 229 -7.29 8.29 -6.64
N ILE A 230 -7.22 8.70 -5.39
CA ILE A 230 -7.12 7.81 -4.22
C ILE A 230 -8.15 8.32 -3.20
N GLU A 231 -9.02 7.43 -2.72
CA GLU A 231 -10.02 7.73 -1.68
C GLU A 231 -10.00 6.61 -0.64
N PHE A 232 -9.94 6.98 0.64
CA PHE A 232 -9.96 6.04 1.77
C PHE A 232 -11.28 6.14 2.53
N ASN A 233 -11.66 5.03 3.17
CA ASN A 233 -12.77 4.91 4.12
C ASN A 233 -14.13 5.41 3.58
N LYS A 234 -14.25 5.54 2.25
CA LYS A 234 -15.49 5.89 1.58
C LYS A 234 -16.11 4.65 0.94
N LYS A 235 -17.26 4.25 1.44
CA LYS A 235 -18.01 3.11 0.89
C LYS A 235 -18.23 3.28 -0.61
N SER A 236 -17.83 2.27 -1.38
CA SER A 236 -17.99 2.22 -2.83
C SER A 236 -19.00 1.17 -3.24
N ASN A 237 -19.71 1.43 -4.33
CA ASN A 237 -20.61 0.43 -4.90
C ASN A 237 -19.79 -0.64 -5.65
N ILE A 238 -19.98 -1.89 -5.27
CA ILE A 238 -19.38 -3.06 -5.92
C ILE A 238 -20.48 -3.87 -6.56
N SER A 239 -20.39 -4.07 -7.87
CA SER A 239 -21.36 -4.90 -8.59
C SER A 239 -20.63 -5.77 -9.63
N PHE A 240 -21.05 -7.04 -9.71
CA PHE A 240 -20.57 -7.99 -10.70
C PHE A 240 -21.75 -8.74 -11.31
N ASN A 241 -22.32 -8.15 -12.35
CA ASN A 241 -23.47 -8.73 -13.04
C ASN A 241 -23.03 -9.32 -14.37
N ILE A 242 -23.22 -10.62 -14.56
CA ILE A 242 -22.92 -11.34 -15.80
C ILE A 242 -24.16 -11.27 -16.71
N PRO A 243 -24.04 -10.69 -17.92
CA PRO A 243 -25.15 -10.68 -18.86
C PRO A 243 -25.50 -12.11 -19.31
N LYS A 244 -26.79 -12.39 -19.50
CA LYS A 244 -27.28 -13.72 -19.93
C LYS A 244 -26.69 -14.22 -21.27
N SER A 245 -26.18 -13.30 -22.09
CA SER A 245 -25.57 -13.60 -23.39
C SER A 245 -24.10 -14.00 -23.30
N TYR A 246 -23.49 -14.01 -22.11
CA TYR A 246 -22.07 -14.36 -21.94
C TYR A 246 -21.93 -15.85 -21.76
N VAL A 247 -20.82 -16.39 -22.28
CA VAL A 247 -20.49 -17.82 -22.23
C VAL A 247 -19.44 -18.05 -21.14
N GLU A 248 -19.68 -19.06 -20.33
CA GLU A 248 -18.69 -19.51 -19.35
C GLU A 248 -17.52 -20.19 -20.05
N ILE A 249 -16.30 -19.87 -19.61
CA ILE A 249 -15.06 -20.51 -20.05
C ILE A 249 -14.41 -21.22 -18.88
N ASN A 250 -13.67 -22.28 -19.16
CA ASN A 250 -12.97 -23.09 -18.16
C ASN A 250 -11.59 -22.52 -17.83
#